data_cea8f9301501d39a570269b733119637
#
_entry.id   cea8f9301501d39a570269b733119637
#
_cell.length_a   1.000
_cell.length_b   1.000
_cell.length_c   1.000
_cell.angle_alpha   90.00
_cell.angle_beta   90.00
_cell.angle_gamma   90.00
#
_symmetry.space_group_name_H-M   'P 1'
#
loop_
_entity.id
_entity.type
_entity.pdbx_description
1 polymer ?
#
loop_
_entity_poly.entity_id
_entity_poly.type
_entity_poly.pdbx_seq_one_letter_code
_entity_poly.pdbx_strand_id
1 'polypeptide(L)'
;MMNNFIFENKTKVYFGKNVVKEHLGGLLSNYGETVMLAYGGGSVKRNGVYDEGVSVLNAQGKCVVEFSGIMSNPTYARVQEGAKLAWASAMAENGVLKIGKVTGFQAHQIQHQLGAYTDCNHGAGLAVIHPVLYRHIYKSGAARFARFAQNVWGIAPKGSDEETAAAGIDALAAFIKEIGLPTTFTELGIPADTDFRAIADSTNVTAGCCKKLTHDGIYEILQECL
;
A
#
# COMPACT_ATOMS: atom_id res chain seq x y z
N MET A 1 23.45 -13.73 31.05
CA MET A 1 22.61 -14.93 31.14
C MET A 1 21.66 -14.89 29.92
N MET A 2 21.66 -15.95 29.13
CA MET A 2 20.72 -16.08 28.01
C MET A 2 19.38 -16.60 28.55
N ASN A 3 18.28 -15.90 28.25
CA ASN A 3 16.95 -16.34 28.66
C ASN A 3 16.58 -17.62 27.89
N ASN A 4 15.77 -18.49 28.50
CA ASN A 4 15.24 -19.66 27.83
C ASN A 4 14.37 -19.21 26.65
N PHE A 5 14.56 -19.85 25.50
CA PHE A 5 13.71 -19.64 24.33
C PHE A 5 13.43 -20.96 23.61
N ILE A 6 12.31 -21.03 22.94
CA ILE A 6 11.96 -22.16 22.07
C ILE A 6 12.08 -21.65 20.63
N PHE A 7 12.87 -22.35 19.82
CA PHE A 7 12.98 -22.10 18.39
C PHE A 7 12.43 -23.30 17.63
N GLU A 8 11.44 -23.05 16.76
CA GLU A 8 10.86 -24.07 15.89
C GLU A 8 10.98 -23.60 14.44
N ASN A 9 11.56 -24.43 13.58
CA ASN A 9 11.62 -24.19 12.13
C ASN A 9 10.71 -25.18 11.41
N LYS A 10 9.56 -24.70 10.91
CA LYS A 10 8.57 -25.51 10.17
C LYS A 10 8.75 -25.35 8.65
N THR A 11 9.97 -25.52 8.15
CA THR A 11 10.22 -25.41 6.72
C THR A 11 9.61 -26.61 5.98
N LYS A 12 8.69 -26.36 5.05
CA LYS A 12 8.19 -27.34 4.09
C LYS A 12 8.95 -27.18 2.77
N VAL A 13 9.42 -28.27 2.20
CA VAL A 13 10.12 -28.26 0.91
C VAL A 13 9.22 -28.90 -0.14
N TYR A 14 8.95 -28.17 -1.21
CA TYR A 14 8.26 -28.67 -2.40
C TYR A 14 9.29 -28.76 -3.52
N PHE A 15 9.57 -29.95 -3.99
CA PHE A 15 10.57 -30.22 -5.02
C PHE A 15 9.95 -30.96 -6.21
N GLY A 16 10.12 -30.42 -7.42
CA GLY A 16 9.61 -31.03 -8.65
C GLY A 16 9.35 -30.01 -9.75
N LYS A 17 8.80 -30.50 -10.85
CA LYS A 17 8.33 -29.62 -11.95
C LYS A 17 6.99 -29.00 -11.57
N ASN A 18 6.76 -27.76 -11.96
CA ASN A 18 5.52 -27.00 -11.77
C ASN A 18 5.10 -26.74 -10.31
N VAL A 19 5.97 -26.98 -9.33
CA VAL A 19 5.65 -26.86 -7.89
C VAL A 19 5.20 -25.44 -7.51
N VAL A 20 5.68 -24.42 -8.21
CA VAL A 20 5.25 -23.03 -7.99
C VAL A 20 3.77 -22.88 -8.31
N LYS A 21 3.34 -23.33 -9.50
CA LYS A 21 1.92 -23.26 -9.92
C LYS A 21 0.99 -24.10 -9.05
N GLU A 22 1.45 -25.28 -8.66
CA GLU A 22 0.62 -26.25 -7.92
C GLU A 22 0.45 -25.90 -6.45
N HIS A 23 1.46 -25.30 -5.82
CA HIS A 23 1.49 -25.17 -4.36
C HIS A 23 1.53 -23.73 -3.86
N LEU A 24 2.13 -22.77 -4.60
CA LEU A 24 2.33 -21.42 -4.09
C LEU A 24 1.01 -20.72 -3.75
N GLY A 25 -0.01 -20.85 -4.61
CA GLY A 25 -1.33 -20.24 -4.38
C GLY A 25 -1.97 -20.69 -3.07
N GLY A 26 -1.98 -21.99 -2.81
CA GLY A 26 -2.52 -22.54 -1.56
C GLY A 26 -1.72 -22.15 -0.31
N LEU A 27 -0.41 -21.97 -0.43
CA LEU A 27 0.42 -21.48 0.66
C LEU A 27 0.14 -20.02 0.99
N LEU A 28 -0.11 -19.21 -0.03
CA LEU A 28 -0.35 -17.76 0.12
C LEU A 28 -1.67 -17.43 0.81
N SER A 29 -2.64 -18.35 0.82
CA SER A 29 -3.92 -18.14 1.50
C SER A 29 -3.81 -17.93 3.02
N ASN A 30 -2.70 -18.39 3.62
CA ASN A 30 -2.43 -18.25 5.04
C ASN A 30 -1.70 -16.95 5.42
N TYR A 31 -1.39 -16.11 4.44
CA TYR A 31 -0.63 -14.87 4.64
C TYR A 31 -1.43 -13.66 4.16
N GLY A 32 -1.10 -12.48 4.70
CA GLY A 32 -1.72 -11.20 4.35
C GLY A 32 -1.62 -10.84 2.86
N GLU A 33 -2.27 -9.78 2.48
CA GLU A 33 -2.36 -9.34 1.08
C GLU A 33 -1.01 -8.92 0.50
N THR A 34 -0.14 -8.33 1.30
CA THR A 34 1.19 -7.86 0.86
C THR A 34 2.25 -8.94 1.07
N VAL A 35 2.97 -9.26 0.02
CA VAL A 35 4.10 -10.21 0.05
C VAL A 35 5.36 -9.60 -0.51
N MET A 36 6.50 -9.88 0.10
CA MET A 36 7.79 -9.46 -0.43
C MET A 36 8.36 -10.58 -1.32
N LEU A 37 8.62 -10.24 -2.58
CA LEU A 37 9.30 -11.11 -3.54
C LEU A 37 10.80 -10.78 -3.55
N ALA A 38 11.59 -11.61 -2.84
CA ALA A 38 13.02 -11.44 -2.72
C ALA A 38 13.77 -12.29 -3.74
N TYR A 39 14.67 -11.69 -4.53
CA TYR A 39 15.44 -12.41 -5.54
C TYR A 39 16.81 -11.78 -5.82
N GLY A 40 17.68 -12.55 -6.45
CA GLY A 40 19.05 -12.14 -6.80
C GLY A 40 19.13 -11.30 -8.05
N GLY A 41 19.98 -11.70 -8.99
CA GLY A 41 20.18 -11.01 -10.26
C GLY A 41 19.20 -11.44 -11.34
N GLY A 42 19.50 -11.11 -12.60
CA GLY A 42 18.63 -11.33 -13.74
C GLY A 42 18.38 -12.81 -14.16
N SER A 43 19.02 -13.79 -13.54
CA SER A 43 18.85 -15.21 -13.92
C SER A 43 17.41 -15.70 -13.70
N VAL A 44 16.81 -15.32 -12.58
CA VAL A 44 15.43 -15.71 -12.24
C VAL A 44 14.40 -15.16 -13.26
N LYS A 45 14.66 -13.99 -13.84
CA LYS A 45 13.84 -13.43 -14.93
C LYS A 45 14.08 -14.14 -16.25
N ARG A 46 15.35 -14.44 -16.57
CA ARG A 46 15.69 -15.12 -17.83
C ARG A 46 15.21 -16.57 -17.93
N ASN A 47 15.11 -17.28 -16.82
CA ASN A 47 14.63 -18.67 -16.79
C ASN A 47 13.12 -18.80 -16.56
N GLY A 48 12.37 -17.69 -16.47
CA GLY A 48 10.93 -17.66 -16.36
C GLY A 48 10.37 -17.91 -14.95
N VAL A 49 11.19 -18.23 -13.96
CA VAL A 49 10.72 -18.48 -12.58
C VAL A 49 10.11 -17.24 -11.94
N TYR A 50 10.66 -16.06 -12.26
CA TYR A 50 10.09 -14.80 -11.82
C TYR A 50 8.66 -14.59 -12.36
N ASP A 51 8.47 -14.76 -13.66
CA ASP A 51 7.18 -14.57 -14.31
C ASP A 51 6.13 -15.57 -13.81
N GLU A 52 6.55 -16.83 -13.61
CA GLU A 52 5.70 -17.86 -13.02
C GLU A 52 5.26 -17.48 -11.59
N GLY A 53 6.18 -17.02 -10.75
CA GLY A 53 5.89 -16.60 -9.38
C GLY A 53 4.96 -15.38 -9.35
N VAL A 54 5.26 -14.34 -10.10
CA VAL A 54 4.43 -13.12 -10.19
C VAL A 54 3.04 -13.43 -10.71
N SER A 55 2.91 -14.31 -11.71
CA SER A 55 1.61 -14.74 -12.22
C SER A 55 0.74 -15.37 -11.15
N VAL A 56 1.31 -16.24 -10.31
CA VAL A 56 0.57 -16.87 -9.20
C VAL A 56 0.22 -15.84 -8.12
N LEU A 57 1.13 -14.92 -7.78
CA LEU A 57 0.89 -13.86 -6.79
C LEU A 57 -0.26 -12.96 -7.23
N ASN A 58 -0.26 -12.52 -8.48
CA ASN A 58 -1.32 -11.69 -9.05
C ASN A 58 -2.66 -12.43 -9.11
N ALA A 59 -2.66 -13.71 -9.50
CA ALA A 59 -3.87 -14.53 -9.51
C ALA A 59 -4.50 -14.72 -8.12
N GLN A 60 -3.70 -14.58 -7.06
CA GLN A 60 -4.15 -14.61 -5.66
C GLN A 60 -4.46 -13.22 -5.09
N GLY A 61 -4.47 -12.18 -5.91
CA GLY A 61 -4.73 -10.80 -5.48
C GLY A 61 -3.67 -10.21 -4.53
N LYS A 62 -2.44 -10.74 -4.56
CA LYS A 62 -1.38 -10.27 -3.67
C LYS A 62 -0.73 -8.99 -4.20
N CYS A 63 -0.51 -8.05 -3.31
CA CYS A 63 0.34 -6.90 -3.55
C CYS A 63 1.80 -7.32 -3.40
N VAL A 64 2.60 -7.17 -4.46
CA VAL A 64 3.99 -7.64 -4.49
C VAL A 64 4.94 -6.48 -4.25
N VAL A 65 5.74 -6.57 -3.18
CA VAL A 65 6.88 -5.68 -2.92
C VAL A 65 8.16 -6.39 -3.36
N GLU A 66 8.82 -5.86 -4.37
CA GLU A 66 10.05 -6.45 -4.89
C GLU A 66 11.27 -6.07 -4.03
N PHE A 67 12.10 -7.05 -3.72
CA PHE A 67 13.39 -6.88 -3.09
C PHE A 67 14.44 -7.62 -3.92
N SER A 68 14.98 -6.94 -4.91
CA SER A 68 15.91 -7.49 -5.90
C SER A 68 17.37 -7.21 -5.56
N GLY A 69 18.29 -7.75 -6.38
CA GLY A 69 19.72 -7.45 -6.27
C GLY A 69 20.41 -8.13 -5.09
N ILE A 70 19.85 -9.24 -4.60
CA ILE A 70 20.48 -10.06 -3.57
C ILE A 70 21.63 -10.83 -4.24
N MET A 71 22.85 -10.60 -3.80
CA MET A 71 24.03 -11.32 -4.31
C MET A 71 24.10 -12.73 -3.73
N SER A 72 24.84 -13.63 -4.39
CA SER A 72 24.97 -15.06 -3.98
C SER A 72 25.47 -15.23 -2.54
N ASN A 73 26.29 -14.29 -2.07
CA ASN A 73 26.69 -14.15 -0.67
C ASN A 73 26.19 -12.79 -0.18
N PRO A 74 24.94 -12.69 0.30
CA PRO A 74 24.37 -11.42 0.70
C PRO A 74 25.14 -10.81 1.87
N THR A 75 25.43 -9.51 1.78
CA THR A 75 26.03 -8.79 2.89
C THR A 75 25.05 -8.65 4.03
N TYR A 76 25.55 -8.58 5.27
CA TYR A 76 24.74 -8.34 6.45
C TYR A 76 23.87 -7.07 6.32
N ALA A 77 24.43 -6.00 5.73
CA ALA A 77 23.67 -4.78 5.45
C ALA A 77 22.47 -5.05 4.55
N ARG A 78 22.63 -5.83 3.46
CA ARG A 78 21.50 -6.15 2.55
C ARG A 78 20.43 -7.01 3.22
N VAL A 79 20.83 -7.94 4.07
CA VAL A 79 19.88 -8.73 4.89
C VAL A 79 19.12 -7.84 5.86
N GLN A 80 19.80 -6.87 6.49
CA GLN A 80 19.13 -5.92 7.38
C GLN A 80 18.15 -5.01 6.65
N GLU A 81 18.45 -4.57 5.43
CA GLU A 81 17.49 -3.78 4.62
C GLU A 81 16.21 -4.55 4.36
N GLY A 82 16.30 -5.81 3.92
CA GLY A 82 15.14 -6.66 3.71
C GLY A 82 14.34 -6.90 5.00
N ALA A 83 15.03 -7.15 6.10
CA ALA A 83 14.38 -7.32 7.41
C ALA A 83 13.68 -6.05 7.89
N LYS A 84 14.29 -4.86 7.71
CA LYS A 84 13.67 -3.58 8.05
C LYS A 84 12.43 -3.32 7.22
N LEU A 85 12.46 -3.60 5.92
CA LEU A 85 11.32 -3.45 5.02
C LEU A 85 10.17 -4.37 5.43
N ALA A 86 10.45 -5.65 5.64
CA ALA A 86 9.46 -6.63 6.09
C ALA A 86 8.87 -6.27 7.47
N TRP A 87 9.71 -5.83 8.41
CA TRP A 87 9.27 -5.40 9.73
C TRP A 87 8.40 -4.14 9.66
N ALA A 88 8.80 -3.12 8.89
CA ALA A 88 8.03 -1.90 8.71
C ALA A 88 6.65 -2.18 8.10
N SER A 89 6.57 -3.05 7.08
CA SER A 89 5.31 -3.49 6.48
C SER A 89 4.43 -4.21 7.51
N ALA A 90 4.98 -5.17 8.25
CA ALA A 90 4.23 -5.89 9.30
C ALA A 90 3.73 -4.95 10.41
N MET A 91 4.52 -3.95 10.81
CA MET A 91 4.12 -2.98 11.83
C MET A 91 3.04 -2.02 11.33
N ALA A 92 3.02 -1.70 10.04
CA ALA A 92 1.97 -0.89 9.43
C ALA A 92 0.62 -1.64 9.44
N GLU A 93 0.63 -2.95 9.17
CA GLU A 93 -0.59 -3.76 9.00
C GLU A 93 -1.13 -4.37 10.30
N ASN A 94 -0.28 -4.78 11.24
CA ASN A 94 -0.69 -5.54 12.43
C ASN A 94 -1.49 -4.76 13.48
N GLY A 95 -1.78 -3.48 13.20
CA GLY A 95 -2.60 -2.64 14.08
C GLY A 95 -1.89 -2.06 15.30
N VAL A 96 -0.61 -2.35 15.53
CA VAL A 96 0.13 -1.78 16.68
C VAL A 96 0.15 -0.25 16.67
N LEU A 97 0.20 0.35 15.48
CA LEU A 97 0.14 1.81 15.32
C LEU A 97 -1.22 2.41 15.65
N LYS A 98 -2.26 1.58 15.80
CA LYS A 98 -3.63 1.98 16.15
C LYS A 98 -3.88 2.00 17.65
N ILE A 99 -3.01 1.39 18.46
CA ILE A 99 -3.18 1.28 19.92
C ILE A 99 -3.34 2.68 20.54
N GLY A 100 -4.40 2.87 21.30
CA GLY A 100 -4.70 4.13 21.97
C GLY A 100 -5.13 5.27 21.03
N LYS A 101 -5.51 4.97 19.77
CA LYS A 101 -5.94 5.97 18.79
C LYS A 101 -7.29 5.61 18.19
N VAL A 102 -8.07 6.63 17.87
CA VAL A 102 -9.24 6.48 16.99
C VAL A 102 -8.74 6.70 15.56
N THR A 103 -8.75 5.65 14.76
CA THR A 103 -8.25 5.68 13.38
C THR A 103 -9.36 6.00 12.39
N GLY A 104 -9.05 6.77 11.35
CA GLY A 104 -10.02 7.21 10.35
C GLY A 104 -10.38 6.15 9.31
N PHE A 105 -9.42 5.52 8.73
CA PHE A 105 -9.58 4.55 7.63
C PHE A 105 -10.39 5.06 6.42
N GLN A 106 -10.53 6.37 6.27
CA GLN A 106 -11.42 7.02 5.29
C GLN A 106 -11.09 6.62 3.84
N ALA A 107 -9.80 6.65 3.46
CA ALA A 107 -9.39 6.25 2.12
C ALA A 107 -9.78 4.80 1.80
N HIS A 108 -9.59 3.88 2.74
CA HIS A 108 -9.98 2.48 2.59
C HIS A 108 -11.50 2.31 2.49
N GLN A 109 -12.27 3.05 3.29
CA GLN A 109 -13.74 2.98 3.23
C GLN A 109 -14.26 3.43 1.85
N ILE A 110 -13.71 4.53 1.32
CA ILE A 110 -14.07 5.01 -0.02
C ILE A 110 -13.65 3.97 -1.08
N GLN A 111 -12.42 3.47 -0.98
CA GLN A 111 -11.90 2.52 -1.96
C GLN A 111 -12.62 1.16 -1.91
N HIS A 112 -13.04 0.68 -0.74
CA HIS A 112 -13.82 -0.55 -0.63
C HIS A 112 -15.14 -0.45 -1.41
N GLN A 113 -15.82 0.69 -1.33
CA GLN A 113 -17.03 0.91 -2.12
C GLN A 113 -16.71 1.08 -3.60
N LEU A 114 -15.67 1.86 -3.94
CA LEU A 114 -15.21 1.97 -5.32
C LEU A 114 -14.92 0.60 -5.93
N GLY A 115 -14.16 -0.25 -5.22
CA GLY A 115 -13.85 -1.60 -5.66
C GLY A 115 -15.09 -2.50 -5.80
N ALA A 116 -16.08 -2.36 -4.90
CA ALA A 116 -17.33 -3.12 -4.98
C ALA A 116 -18.17 -2.78 -6.22
N TYR A 117 -18.11 -1.53 -6.70
CA TYR A 117 -18.84 -1.09 -7.88
C TYR A 117 -18.06 -1.28 -9.20
N THR A 118 -16.72 -1.29 -9.15
CA THR A 118 -15.89 -1.21 -10.36
C THR A 118 -14.92 -2.38 -10.52
N ASP A 119 -14.79 -3.24 -9.51
CA ASP A 119 -13.81 -4.34 -9.46
C ASP A 119 -12.35 -3.87 -9.67
N CYS A 120 -12.04 -2.61 -9.35
CA CYS A 120 -10.71 -2.05 -9.53
C CYS A 120 -9.71 -2.60 -8.49
N ASN A 121 -8.44 -2.65 -8.88
CA ASN A 121 -7.37 -3.07 -7.95
C ASN A 121 -7.32 -2.16 -6.72
N HIS A 122 -7.32 -2.76 -5.53
CA HIS A 122 -7.38 -2.05 -4.24
C HIS A 122 -6.24 -1.05 -4.05
N GLY A 123 -4.99 -1.49 -4.26
CA GLY A 123 -3.82 -0.64 -4.09
C GLY A 123 -3.76 0.51 -5.08
N ALA A 124 -4.12 0.26 -6.34
CA ALA A 124 -4.17 1.27 -7.38
C ALA A 124 -5.30 2.30 -7.13
N GLY A 125 -6.47 1.85 -6.68
CA GLY A 125 -7.55 2.75 -6.26
C GLY A 125 -7.14 3.63 -5.07
N LEU A 126 -6.44 3.08 -4.09
CA LEU A 126 -5.90 3.86 -2.98
C LEU A 126 -4.86 4.88 -3.44
N ALA A 127 -4.01 4.54 -4.41
CA ALA A 127 -3.02 5.47 -4.96
C ALA A 127 -3.66 6.72 -5.55
N VAL A 128 -4.76 6.56 -6.28
CA VAL A 128 -5.55 7.69 -6.82
C VAL A 128 -6.22 8.50 -5.70
N ILE A 129 -6.89 7.82 -4.77
CA ILE A 129 -7.72 8.49 -3.74
C ILE A 129 -6.88 9.27 -2.73
N HIS A 130 -5.73 8.74 -2.27
CA HIS A 130 -5.00 9.35 -1.15
C HIS A 130 -4.57 10.80 -1.36
N PRO A 131 -3.94 11.20 -2.47
CA PRO A 131 -3.54 12.60 -2.66
C PRO A 131 -4.73 13.57 -2.67
N VAL A 132 -5.83 13.18 -3.32
CA VAL A 132 -7.05 14.00 -3.41
C VAL A 132 -7.70 14.12 -2.04
N LEU A 133 -7.96 12.99 -1.36
CA LEU A 133 -8.50 12.98 0.00
C LEU A 133 -7.66 13.84 0.95
N TYR A 134 -6.35 13.72 0.90
CA TYR A 134 -5.48 14.49 1.79
C TYR A 134 -5.58 15.99 1.54
N ARG A 135 -5.79 16.46 0.31
CA ARG A 135 -6.07 17.86 0.00
C ARG A 135 -7.38 18.38 0.63
N HIS A 136 -8.38 17.50 0.79
CA HIS A 136 -9.64 17.86 1.44
C HIS A 136 -9.55 17.95 2.98
N ILE A 137 -8.59 17.25 3.60
CA ILE A 137 -8.55 17.11 5.06
C ILE A 137 -7.34 17.73 5.74
N TYR A 138 -6.24 18.02 5.02
CA TYR A 138 -4.94 18.35 5.62
C TYR A 138 -4.97 19.57 6.51
N LYS A 139 -5.76 20.60 6.17
CA LYS A 139 -5.86 21.82 6.98
C LYS A 139 -6.36 21.55 8.39
N SER A 140 -7.25 20.56 8.56
CA SER A 140 -7.74 20.14 9.89
C SER A 140 -6.72 19.35 10.69
N GLY A 141 -5.59 18.99 10.11
CA GLY A 141 -4.49 18.24 10.74
C GLY A 141 -3.12 18.71 10.28
N ALA A 142 -2.98 20.01 9.94
CA ALA A 142 -1.82 20.56 9.24
C ALA A 142 -0.48 20.19 9.90
N ALA A 143 -0.36 20.26 11.22
CA ALA A 143 0.87 19.90 11.93
C ALA A 143 1.28 18.43 11.72
N ARG A 144 0.31 17.50 11.58
CA ARG A 144 0.62 16.08 11.30
C ARG A 144 1.05 15.86 9.86
N PHE A 145 0.39 16.52 8.92
CA PHE A 145 0.78 16.48 7.52
C PHE A 145 2.12 17.18 7.25
N ALA A 146 2.40 18.30 7.94
CA ALA A 146 3.70 18.95 7.89
C ALA A 146 4.82 18.02 8.41
N ARG A 147 4.55 17.31 9.50
CA ARG A 147 5.48 16.31 10.04
C ARG A 147 5.69 15.12 9.08
N PHE A 148 4.65 14.70 8.37
CA PHE A 148 4.76 13.71 7.30
C PHE A 148 5.66 14.23 6.16
N ALA A 149 5.45 15.48 5.71
CA ALA A 149 6.28 16.13 4.70
C ALA A 149 7.76 16.16 5.08
N GLN A 150 8.06 16.53 6.33
CA GLN A 150 9.43 16.63 6.82
C GLN A 150 10.09 15.26 6.99
N ASN A 151 9.40 14.31 7.63
CA ASN A 151 10.01 13.04 8.03
C ASN A 151 10.06 12.02 6.90
N VAL A 152 9.10 12.05 5.97
CA VAL A 152 9.05 11.07 4.86
C VAL A 152 9.74 11.62 3.61
N TRP A 153 9.49 12.88 3.30
CA TRP A 153 9.97 13.50 2.06
C TRP A 153 11.20 14.41 2.25
N GLY A 154 11.62 14.65 3.49
CA GLY A 154 12.74 15.54 3.79
C GLY A 154 12.48 17.01 3.44
N ILE A 155 11.21 17.40 3.33
CA ILE A 155 10.83 18.77 2.97
C ILE A 155 11.12 19.69 4.15
N ALA A 156 11.92 20.73 3.93
CA ALA A 156 12.17 21.75 4.94
C ALA A 156 10.86 22.49 5.32
N PRO A 157 10.70 22.86 6.60
CA PRO A 157 9.57 23.67 7.02
C PRO A 157 9.42 24.92 6.15
N LYS A 158 8.18 25.21 5.71
CA LYS A 158 7.81 26.44 4.99
C LYS A 158 7.22 27.46 5.95
N GLY A 159 6.66 28.54 5.45
CA GLY A 159 6.10 29.64 6.25
C GLY A 159 5.02 29.23 7.24
N SER A 160 4.27 28.15 6.92
CA SER A 160 3.27 27.57 7.80
C SER A 160 3.24 26.04 7.73
N ASP A 161 2.59 25.42 8.72
CA ASP A 161 2.31 23.99 8.70
C ASP A 161 1.44 23.60 7.50
N GLU A 162 0.49 24.45 7.10
CA GLU A 162 -0.36 24.20 5.92
C GLU A 162 0.45 24.18 4.63
N GLU A 163 1.38 25.11 4.44
CA GLU A 163 2.24 25.16 3.25
C GLU A 163 3.21 23.95 3.22
N THR A 164 3.74 23.58 4.37
CA THR A 164 4.61 22.42 4.49
C THR A 164 3.83 21.13 4.21
N ALA A 165 2.62 21.01 4.75
CA ALA A 165 1.71 19.89 4.55
C ALA A 165 1.32 19.72 3.08
N ALA A 166 0.94 20.84 2.40
CA ALA A 166 0.59 20.83 0.99
C ALA A 166 1.76 20.30 0.14
N ALA A 167 2.97 20.77 0.40
CA ALA A 167 4.16 20.29 -0.30
C ALA A 167 4.41 18.79 -0.08
N GLY A 168 4.11 18.26 1.11
CA GLY A 168 4.20 16.82 1.39
C GLY A 168 3.19 15.99 0.62
N ILE A 169 1.97 16.51 0.41
CA ILE A 169 0.94 15.86 -0.40
C ILE A 169 1.33 15.88 -1.88
N ASP A 170 1.91 16.99 -2.36
CA ASP A 170 2.42 17.07 -3.73
C ASP A 170 3.57 16.08 -3.96
N ALA A 171 4.46 15.92 -2.99
CA ALA A 171 5.52 14.92 -3.05
C ALA A 171 4.97 13.48 -3.09
N LEU A 172 3.92 13.18 -2.33
CA LEU A 172 3.22 11.89 -2.40
C LEU A 172 2.63 11.65 -3.79
N ALA A 173 1.96 12.64 -4.36
CA ALA A 173 1.38 12.52 -5.70
C ALA A 173 2.47 12.32 -6.77
N ALA A 174 3.58 13.04 -6.67
CA ALA A 174 4.73 12.88 -7.56
C ALA A 174 5.35 11.47 -7.45
N PHE A 175 5.52 10.96 -6.25
CA PHE A 175 6.03 9.61 -6.00
C PHE A 175 5.12 8.52 -6.59
N ILE A 176 3.80 8.64 -6.40
CA ILE A 176 2.82 7.70 -6.98
C ILE A 176 3.00 7.62 -8.51
N LYS A 177 3.16 8.78 -9.16
CA LYS A 177 3.41 8.87 -10.59
C LYS A 177 4.77 8.28 -10.98
N GLU A 178 5.82 8.57 -10.21
CA GLU A 178 7.20 8.08 -10.44
C GLU A 178 7.28 6.55 -10.43
N ILE A 179 6.57 5.90 -9.51
CA ILE A 179 6.53 4.44 -9.43
C ILE A 179 5.57 3.78 -10.42
N GLY A 180 4.94 4.56 -11.32
CA GLY A 180 4.10 4.07 -12.41
C GLY A 180 2.70 3.62 -12.00
N LEU A 181 2.20 4.07 -10.84
CA LEU A 181 0.81 3.84 -10.44
C LEU A 181 -0.13 4.86 -11.10
N PRO A 182 -1.41 4.50 -11.33
CA PRO A 182 -2.39 5.43 -11.86
C PRO A 182 -2.59 6.61 -10.91
N THR A 183 -2.81 7.79 -11.49
CA THR A 183 -3.04 9.05 -10.77
C THR A 183 -4.47 9.56 -10.92
N THR A 184 -5.25 8.96 -11.83
CA THR A 184 -6.67 9.24 -12.03
C THR A 184 -7.47 7.95 -12.19
N PHE A 185 -8.78 8.05 -12.01
CA PHE A 185 -9.70 6.93 -12.29
C PHE A 185 -9.73 6.55 -13.78
N THR A 186 -9.54 7.52 -14.65
CA THR A 186 -9.42 7.26 -16.09
C THR A 186 -8.20 6.37 -16.40
N GLU A 187 -7.05 6.67 -15.81
CA GLU A 187 -5.84 5.82 -15.94
C GLU A 187 -6.03 4.43 -15.31
N LEU A 188 -6.86 4.33 -14.28
CA LEU A 188 -7.23 3.06 -13.64
C LEU A 188 -8.25 2.26 -14.46
N GLY A 189 -8.81 2.84 -15.53
CA GLY A 189 -9.81 2.21 -16.39
C GLY A 189 -11.24 2.28 -15.85
N ILE A 190 -11.52 3.15 -14.89
CA ILE A 190 -12.86 3.36 -14.36
C ILE A 190 -13.61 4.33 -15.28
N PRO A 191 -14.80 3.93 -15.81
CA PRO A 191 -15.59 4.77 -16.67
C PRO A 191 -16.05 6.07 -15.99
N ALA A 192 -16.05 7.17 -16.73
CA ALA A 192 -16.49 8.48 -16.21
C ALA A 192 -17.98 8.54 -15.86
N ASP A 193 -18.79 7.65 -16.44
CA ASP A 193 -20.22 7.48 -16.16
C ASP A 193 -20.53 6.54 -14.99
N THR A 194 -19.51 6.10 -14.26
CA THR A 194 -19.68 5.34 -13.01
C THR A 194 -20.53 6.12 -12.02
N ASP A 195 -21.46 5.43 -11.35
CA ASP A 195 -22.33 6.07 -10.35
C ASP A 195 -21.56 6.40 -9.05
N PHE A 196 -20.70 7.43 -9.13
CA PHE A 196 -19.93 7.91 -7.97
C PHE A 196 -20.82 8.43 -6.84
N ARG A 197 -22.07 8.80 -7.12
CA ARG A 197 -23.01 9.21 -6.08
C ARG A 197 -23.42 8.01 -5.24
N ALA A 198 -23.79 6.90 -5.86
CA ALA A 198 -24.11 5.67 -5.15
C ALA A 198 -22.90 5.14 -4.35
N ILE A 199 -21.69 5.23 -4.90
CA ILE A 199 -20.44 4.88 -4.19
C ILE A 199 -20.28 5.76 -2.93
N ALA A 200 -20.45 7.07 -3.06
CA ALA A 200 -20.32 7.99 -1.94
C ALA A 200 -21.36 7.71 -0.85
N ASP A 201 -22.62 7.54 -1.23
CA ASP A 201 -23.75 7.32 -0.30
C ASP A 201 -23.64 5.97 0.45
N SER A 202 -23.05 4.96 -0.19
CA SER A 202 -22.83 3.65 0.44
C SER A 202 -21.55 3.58 1.29
N THR A 203 -20.66 4.60 1.20
CA THR A 203 -19.42 4.61 1.95
C THR A 203 -19.65 4.79 3.45
N ASN A 204 -19.08 3.88 4.24
CA ASN A 204 -19.16 3.98 5.70
C ASN A 204 -18.30 5.15 6.21
N VAL A 205 -18.96 6.14 6.81
CA VAL A 205 -18.29 7.33 7.36
C VAL A 205 -17.80 7.03 8.77
N THR A 206 -16.48 6.87 8.93
CA THR A 206 -15.85 6.59 10.23
C THR A 206 -15.67 7.84 11.08
N ALA A 207 -15.69 7.68 12.40
CA ALA A 207 -15.54 8.79 13.36
C ALA A 207 -14.09 9.29 13.51
N GLY A 208 -13.11 8.50 13.09
CA GLY A 208 -11.67 8.83 13.19
C GLY A 208 -11.24 9.83 12.11
N CYS A 209 -9.97 10.23 12.20
CA CYS A 209 -9.32 11.21 11.34
C CYS A 209 -9.42 12.66 11.83
N CYS A 210 -8.59 13.54 11.26
CA CYS A 210 -8.54 14.97 11.61
C CYS A 210 -9.78 15.73 11.14
N LYS A 211 -10.46 15.24 10.09
CA LYS A 211 -11.72 15.80 9.56
C LYS A 211 -12.67 14.66 9.23
N LYS A 212 -13.86 14.68 9.82
CA LYS A 212 -14.94 13.76 9.44
C LYS A 212 -15.47 14.17 8.06
N LEU A 213 -15.57 13.23 7.15
CA LEU A 213 -16.16 13.45 5.83
C LEU A 213 -17.69 13.33 5.90
N THR A 214 -18.36 13.93 4.92
CA THR A 214 -19.77 13.71 4.59
C THR A 214 -19.85 12.92 3.29
N HIS A 215 -21.00 12.33 2.96
CA HIS A 215 -21.21 11.67 1.67
C HIS A 215 -21.02 12.65 0.49
N ASP A 216 -21.45 13.92 0.65
CA ASP A 216 -21.20 14.94 -0.37
C ASP A 216 -19.70 15.22 -0.55
N GLY A 217 -18.94 15.37 0.53
CA GLY A 217 -17.49 15.53 0.44
C GLY A 217 -16.78 14.30 -0.14
N ILE A 218 -17.30 13.09 0.09
CA ILE A 218 -16.78 11.88 -0.55
C ILE A 218 -17.08 11.90 -2.05
N TYR A 219 -18.27 12.33 -2.44
CA TYR A 219 -18.64 12.49 -3.84
C TYR A 219 -17.73 13.50 -4.56
N GLU A 220 -17.45 14.67 -3.95
CA GLU A 220 -16.51 15.66 -4.47
C GLU A 220 -15.10 15.05 -4.68
N ILE A 221 -14.59 14.32 -3.68
CA ILE A 221 -13.30 13.62 -3.78
C ILE A 221 -13.29 12.64 -4.95
N LEU A 222 -14.35 11.85 -5.12
CA LEU A 222 -14.44 10.87 -6.22
C LEU A 222 -14.48 11.56 -7.60
N GLN A 223 -15.15 12.70 -7.71
CA GLN A 223 -15.18 13.49 -8.95
C GLN A 223 -13.82 14.10 -9.27
N GLU A 224 -13.06 14.55 -8.28
CA GLU A 224 -11.71 15.09 -8.47
C GLU A 224 -10.67 14.00 -8.82
N CYS A 225 -10.98 12.74 -8.62
CA CYS A 225 -10.15 11.60 -9.00
C CYS A 225 -10.27 11.21 -10.49
N LEU A 226 -11.23 11.78 -11.27
CA LEU A 226 -11.39 11.53 -12.70
C LEU A 226 -10.28 12.18 -13.52
#